data_2c16e635e22d6959332370e4a18cba40
#
_entry.id   2c16e635e22d6959332370e4a18cba40
#
_cell.length_a   1.000
_cell.length_b   1.000
_cell.length_c   1.000
_cell.angle_alpha   90.00
_cell.angle_beta   90.00
_cell.angle_gamma   90.00
#
_symmetry.space_group_name_H-M   'P 1'
#
loop_
_entity.id
_entity.type
_entity.pdbx_description
1 polymer ?
#
loop_
_entity_poly.entity_id
_entity_poly.type
_entity_poly.pdbx_seq_one_letter_code
_entity_poly.pdbx_strand_id
1 'polypeptide(L)'
;MSKDMEGLAAIVTGGASGIGAATADRLADLGARVAVLDLVPEAASGRHFAVPCDVSDDASVKSAVQAVVDRYGRLDVVVNNAGIGAQGTIEDNDDDEWHRVFDINVVGMVRISRAALPHLRKSPAAAIVNTCSIAATAGLPARVLYGASKGAVLSMTMAMAADHLREGIRVNCVNPGTADTPWVGRLLEKAEDPEAERSALEARQPHGRLVRPDEVAAAVAYLASPAAGSTPGTALAVDGGMQALRLRPAG
;
A
#
# COMPACT_ATOMS: atom_id res chain seq x y z
N MET A 1 18.95 -11.91 11.80
CA MET A 1 18.19 -11.61 10.57
C MET A 1 19.06 -10.77 9.67
N SER A 2 19.10 -11.07 8.38
CA SER A 2 19.82 -10.25 7.39
C SER A 2 19.29 -8.81 7.43
N LYS A 3 20.18 -7.83 7.42
CA LYS A 3 19.84 -6.40 7.38
C LYS A 3 19.91 -5.89 5.94
N ASP A 4 19.14 -6.51 5.06
CA ASP A 4 19.19 -6.28 3.61
C ASP A 4 18.86 -4.84 3.20
N MET A 5 18.36 -4.01 4.13
CA MET A 5 18.02 -2.62 3.89
C MET A 5 18.82 -1.65 4.76
N GLU A 6 19.95 -2.10 5.32
CA GLU A 6 20.81 -1.28 6.18
C GLU A 6 21.21 0.02 5.48
N GLY A 7 20.97 1.16 6.15
CA GLY A 7 21.31 2.48 5.65
C GLY A 7 20.40 3.05 4.57
N LEU A 8 19.43 2.30 4.04
CA LEU A 8 18.45 2.83 3.11
C LEU A 8 17.44 3.73 3.83
N ALA A 9 16.90 4.71 3.12
CA ALA A 9 15.85 5.60 3.60
C ALA A 9 14.53 5.28 2.89
N ALA A 10 13.47 5.11 3.66
CA ALA A 10 12.16 4.74 3.15
C ALA A 10 11.06 5.71 3.60
N ILE A 11 10.11 5.97 2.71
CA ILE A 11 8.83 6.61 3.00
C ILE A 11 7.72 5.56 3.00
N VAL A 12 6.83 5.60 3.99
CA VAL A 12 5.57 4.83 4.00
C VAL A 12 4.41 5.79 4.21
N THR A 13 3.55 5.93 3.20
CA THR A 13 2.33 6.76 3.31
C THR A 13 1.21 5.98 3.98
N GLY A 14 0.37 6.66 4.79
CA GLY A 14 -0.62 5.98 5.62
C GLY A 14 0.03 5.02 6.63
N GLY A 15 1.23 5.37 7.09
CA GLY A 15 2.07 4.52 7.92
C GLY A 15 1.76 4.53 9.41
N ALA A 16 0.77 5.29 9.85
CA ALA A 16 0.40 5.38 11.26
C ALA A 16 -0.49 4.21 11.73
N SER A 17 -1.04 3.40 10.83
CA SER A 17 -1.93 2.29 11.20
C SER A 17 -1.91 1.12 10.20
N GLY A 18 -2.47 -0.01 10.59
CA GLY A 18 -2.76 -1.16 9.73
C GLY A 18 -1.55 -1.68 8.96
N ILE A 19 -1.73 -1.90 7.63
CA ILE A 19 -0.67 -2.41 6.74
C ILE A 19 0.52 -1.45 6.69
N GLY A 20 0.26 -0.12 6.68
CA GLY A 20 1.31 0.88 6.63
C GLY A 20 2.22 0.82 7.86
N ALA A 21 1.66 0.76 9.06
CA ALA A 21 2.42 0.66 10.31
C ALA A 21 3.25 -0.64 10.36
N ALA A 22 2.62 -1.78 10.05
CA ALA A 22 3.32 -3.06 9.98
C ALA A 22 4.47 -3.03 8.95
N THR A 23 4.27 -2.34 7.81
CA THR A 23 5.30 -2.15 6.79
C THR A 23 6.45 -1.28 7.30
N ALA A 24 6.14 -0.16 7.95
CA ALA A 24 7.16 0.72 8.51
C ALA A 24 8.04 -0.02 9.53
N ASP A 25 7.41 -0.77 10.45
CA ASP A 25 8.12 -1.60 11.42
C ASP A 25 8.98 -2.66 10.73
N ARG A 26 8.43 -3.36 9.75
CA ARG A 26 9.17 -4.40 9.02
C ARG A 26 10.39 -3.88 8.28
N LEU A 27 10.27 -2.73 7.59
CA LEU A 27 11.40 -2.10 6.91
C LEU A 27 12.49 -1.67 7.90
N ALA A 28 12.08 -1.12 9.05
CA ALA A 28 13.01 -0.73 10.11
C ALA A 28 13.73 -1.94 10.73
N ASP A 29 13.06 -3.08 10.91
CA ASP A 29 13.67 -4.34 11.37
C ASP A 29 14.74 -4.86 10.40
N LEU A 30 14.60 -4.57 9.11
CA LEU A 30 15.59 -4.88 8.07
C LEU A 30 16.71 -3.83 7.96
N GLY A 31 16.71 -2.80 8.81
CA GLY A 31 17.78 -1.81 8.90
C GLY A 31 17.50 -0.49 8.16
N ALA A 32 16.33 -0.30 7.55
CA ALA A 32 15.99 0.95 6.90
C ALA A 32 15.69 2.07 7.93
N ARG A 33 16.01 3.31 7.57
CA ARG A 33 15.52 4.51 8.24
C ARG A 33 14.16 4.87 7.63
N VAL A 34 13.10 4.80 8.43
CA VAL A 34 11.73 4.92 7.92
C VAL A 34 11.10 6.24 8.34
N ALA A 35 10.54 6.96 7.38
CA ALA A 35 9.63 8.07 7.60
C ALA A 35 8.18 7.60 7.35
N VAL A 36 7.32 7.88 8.31
CA VAL A 36 5.87 7.64 8.23
C VAL A 36 5.21 8.96 7.86
N LEU A 37 4.56 8.98 6.69
CA LEU A 37 3.77 10.09 6.20
C LEU A 37 2.29 9.79 6.41
N ASP A 38 1.61 10.58 7.24
CA ASP A 38 0.20 10.36 7.58
C ASP A 38 -0.49 11.69 7.90
N LEU A 39 -1.83 11.70 7.89
CA LEU A 39 -2.61 12.84 8.39
C LEU A 39 -2.42 13.04 9.91
N VAL A 40 -2.24 11.93 10.65
CA VAL A 40 -2.03 11.89 12.10
C VAL A 40 -0.78 11.05 12.39
N PRO A 41 0.42 11.54 12.02
CA PRO A 41 1.65 10.75 12.08
C PRO A 41 2.11 10.44 13.51
N GLU A 42 1.61 11.15 14.51
CA GLU A 42 1.91 10.93 15.93
C GLU A 42 1.41 9.57 16.43
N ALA A 43 0.46 8.95 15.72
CA ALA A 43 -0.01 7.60 16.01
C ALA A 43 1.00 6.51 15.60
N ALA A 44 2.04 6.86 14.82
CA ALA A 44 3.12 5.95 14.50
C ALA A 44 3.99 5.65 15.72
N SER A 45 4.68 4.49 15.70
CA SER A 45 5.63 4.15 16.75
C SER A 45 6.79 5.16 16.79
N GLY A 46 7.29 5.52 17.98
CA GLY A 46 8.35 6.49 18.17
C GLY A 46 9.71 6.13 17.56
N ARG A 47 9.82 4.97 16.89
CA ARG A 47 11.04 4.55 16.17
C ARG A 47 11.15 5.10 14.73
N HIS A 48 10.09 5.76 14.23
CA HIS A 48 10.02 6.30 12.88
C HIS A 48 10.06 7.83 12.89
N PHE A 49 10.49 8.41 11.77
CA PHE A 49 10.34 9.85 11.57
C PHE A 49 8.90 10.14 11.12
N ALA A 50 8.12 10.70 12.04
CA ALA A 50 6.72 11.05 11.80
C ALA A 50 6.62 12.40 11.06
N VAL A 51 5.93 12.42 9.92
CA VAL A 51 5.78 13.60 9.06
C VAL A 51 4.31 13.80 8.69
N PRO A 52 3.69 14.94 9.04
CA PRO A 52 2.35 15.25 8.56
C PRO A 52 2.30 15.31 7.04
N CYS A 53 1.33 14.61 6.43
CA CYS A 53 1.18 14.62 4.99
C CYS A 53 -0.26 14.27 4.59
N ASP A 54 -0.88 15.18 3.84
CA ASP A 54 -2.09 14.91 3.08
C ASP A 54 -1.71 14.58 1.64
N VAL A 55 -1.95 13.33 1.22
CA VAL A 55 -1.62 12.89 -0.15
C VAL A 55 -2.54 13.52 -1.21
N SER A 56 -3.66 14.12 -0.80
CA SER A 56 -4.55 14.88 -1.69
C SER A 56 -4.07 16.32 -1.97
N ASP A 57 -3.06 16.80 -1.21
CA ASP A 57 -2.46 18.12 -1.39
C ASP A 57 -1.01 18.02 -1.90
N ASP A 58 -0.77 18.55 -3.10
CA ASP A 58 0.56 18.52 -3.76
C ASP A 58 1.63 19.31 -2.97
N ALA A 59 1.25 20.40 -2.32
CA ALA A 59 2.18 21.20 -1.51
C ALA A 59 2.58 20.45 -0.22
N SER A 60 1.62 19.81 0.44
CA SER A 60 1.84 18.93 1.59
C SER A 60 2.79 17.79 1.24
N VAL A 61 2.55 17.11 0.11
CA VAL A 61 3.39 16.01 -0.38
C VAL A 61 4.83 16.47 -0.65
N LYS A 62 5.01 17.58 -1.37
CA LYS A 62 6.36 18.12 -1.67
C LYS A 62 7.12 18.46 -0.40
N SER A 63 6.45 19.13 0.54
CA SER A 63 7.04 19.49 1.84
C SER A 63 7.45 18.25 2.63
N ALA A 64 6.58 17.23 2.70
CA ALA A 64 6.84 16.00 3.43
C ALA A 64 8.02 15.21 2.83
N VAL A 65 8.06 15.04 1.50
CA VAL A 65 9.18 14.36 0.84
C VAL A 65 10.49 15.12 1.06
N GLN A 66 10.48 16.46 0.96
CA GLN A 66 11.67 17.27 1.21
C GLN A 66 12.16 17.12 2.65
N ALA A 67 11.25 17.14 3.64
CA ALA A 67 11.62 16.94 5.06
C ALA A 67 12.32 15.58 5.30
N VAL A 68 11.88 14.52 4.61
CA VAL A 68 12.53 13.20 4.69
C VAL A 68 13.92 13.23 4.07
N VAL A 69 14.07 13.88 2.92
CA VAL A 69 15.38 14.02 2.26
C VAL A 69 16.34 14.86 3.10
N ASP A 70 15.88 15.95 3.68
CA ASP A 70 16.69 16.79 4.57
C ASP A 70 17.13 16.02 5.82
N ARG A 71 16.24 15.18 6.37
CA ARG A 71 16.51 14.39 7.57
C ARG A 71 17.49 13.24 7.34
N TYR A 72 17.39 12.56 6.20
CA TYR A 72 18.15 11.33 5.94
C TYR A 72 19.28 11.50 4.92
N GLY A 73 19.31 12.60 4.17
CA GLY A 73 20.28 12.88 3.11
C GLY A 73 20.04 12.05 1.82
N ARG A 74 19.01 11.21 1.80
CA ARG A 74 18.68 10.31 0.67
C ARG A 74 17.25 9.80 0.75
N LEU A 75 16.76 9.26 -0.37
CA LEU A 75 15.52 8.49 -0.44
C LEU A 75 15.71 7.32 -1.40
N ASP A 76 15.42 6.10 -0.95
CA ASP A 76 15.65 4.86 -1.68
C ASP A 76 14.36 4.09 -1.94
N VAL A 77 13.41 4.16 -1.01
CA VAL A 77 12.19 3.37 -1.07
C VAL A 77 10.98 4.25 -0.83
N VAL A 78 9.96 4.07 -1.67
CA VAL A 78 8.63 4.65 -1.47
C VAL A 78 7.61 3.52 -1.39
N VAL A 79 6.86 3.48 -0.30
CA VAL A 79 5.67 2.64 -0.15
C VAL A 79 4.43 3.52 -0.19
N ASN A 80 3.72 3.50 -1.31
CA ASN A 80 2.45 4.16 -1.49
C ASN A 80 1.33 3.28 -0.91
N ASN A 81 1.01 3.51 0.37
CA ASN A 81 0.01 2.71 1.08
C ASN A 81 -1.22 3.53 1.49
N ALA A 82 -1.12 4.85 1.63
CA ALA A 82 -2.27 5.69 1.94
C ALA A 82 -3.42 5.45 0.95
N GLY A 83 -4.62 5.30 1.48
CA GLY A 83 -5.80 5.07 0.68
C GLY A 83 -7.05 4.90 1.52
N ILE A 84 -8.20 5.06 0.88
CA ILE A 84 -9.53 4.90 1.48
C ILE A 84 -10.32 3.84 0.74
N GLY A 85 -11.24 3.18 1.47
CA GLY A 85 -12.22 2.28 0.88
C GLY A 85 -13.46 3.03 0.40
N ALA A 86 -14.20 2.41 -0.52
CA ALA A 86 -15.56 2.79 -0.88
C ALA A 86 -16.42 1.55 -0.96
N GLN A 87 -17.68 1.68 -0.55
CA GLN A 87 -18.71 0.66 -0.67
C GLN A 87 -19.80 1.19 -1.60
N GLY A 88 -20.41 0.31 -2.36
CA GLY A 88 -21.52 0.66 -3.21
C GLY A 88 -21.45 0.01 -4.58
N THR A 89 -22.62 -0.08 -5.21
CA THR A 89 -22.82 -0.44 -6.62
C THR A 89 -22.51 0.77 -7.50
N ILE A 90 -22.76 0.67 -8.80
CA ILE A 90 -22.56 1.80 -9.71
C ILE A 90 -23.54 2.97 -9.46
N GLU A 91 -24.65 2.71 -8.79
CA GLU A 91 -25.71 3.68 -8.53
C GLU A 91 -25.53 4.42 -7.19
N ASP A 92 -24.74 3.84 -6.26
CA ASP A 92 -24.68 4.32 -4.87
C ASP A 92 -23.65 5.44 -4.63
N ASN A 93 -22.59 5.49 -5.43
CA ASN A 93 -21.49 6.44 -5.24
C ASN A 93 -21.66 7.64 -6.18
N ASP A 94 -21.78 8.84 -5.64
CA ASP A 94 -21.87 10.08 -6.40
C ASP A 94 -20.51 10.53 -6.99
N ASP A 95 -20.53 11.52 -7.86
CA ASP A 95 -19.33 12.03 -8.54
C ASP A 95 -18.29 12.57 -7.54
N ASP A 96 -18.73 13.19 -6.45
CA ASP A 96 -17.82 13.75 -5.43
C ASP A 96 -17.06 12.63 -4.70
N GLU A 97 -17.75 11.51 -4.40
CA GLU A 97 -17.08 10.34 -3.82
C GLU A 97 -16.12 9.68 -4.81
N TRP A 98 -16.51 9.59 -6.10
CA TRP A 98 -15.61 9.13 -7.17
C TRP A 98 -14.35 9.99 -7.24
N HIS A 99 -14.47 11.30 -7.32
CA HIS A 99 -13.34 12.22 -7.36
C HIS A 99 -12.45 12.08 -6.13
N ARG A 100 -13.04 12.04 -4.93
CA ARG A 100 -12.30 11.92 -3.67
C ARG A 100 -11.52 10.61 -3.58
N VAL A 101 -12.15 9.49 -3.93
CA VAL A 101 -11.48 8.17 -3.85
C VAL A 101 -10.34 8.09 -4.87
N PHE A 102 -10.55 8.55 -6.09
CA PHE A 102 -9.48 8.59 -7.09
C PHE A 102 -8.38 9.56 -6.72
N ASP A 103 -8.70 10.72 -6.17
CA ASP A 103 -7.71 11.71 -5.77
C ASP A 103 -6.76 11.16 -4.69
N ILE A 104 -7.30 10.45 -3.69
CA ILE A 104 -6.49 9.85 -2.62
C ILE A 104 -5.79 8.57 -3.11
N ASN A 105 -6.53 7.62 -3.68
CA ASN A 105 -6.00 6.27 -3.96
C ASN A 105 -5.08 6.22 -5.19
N VAL A 106 -5.26 7.13 -6.14
CA VAL A 106 -4.52 7.13 -7.42
C VAL A 106 -3.64 8.37 -7.53
N VAL A 107 -4.25 9.57 -7.52
CA VAL A 107 -3.49 10.82 -7.74
C VAL A 107 -2.55 11.10 -6.56
N GLY A 108 -2.90 10.71 -5.32
CA GLY A 108 -2.02 10.77 -4.16
C GLY A 108 -0.73 9.97 -4.38
N MET A 109 -0.83 8.75 -4.92
CA MET A 109 0.36 7.95 -5.26
C MET A 109 1.18 8.60 -6.38
N VAL A 110 0.53 9.25 -7.35
CA VAL A 110 1.21 10.02 -8.41
C VAL A 110 1.98 11.19 -7.81
N ARG A 111 1.38 11.96 -6.90
CA ARG A 111 2.04 13.11 -6.25
C ARG A 111 3.28 12.66 -5.47
N ILE A 112 3.15 11.64 -4.62
CA ILE A 112 4.28 11.09 -3.84
C ILE A 112 5.37 10.58 -4.77
N SER A 113 5.03 9.75 -5.75
CA SER A 113 6.02 9.18 -6.68
C SER A 113 6.73 10.28 -7.47
N ARG A 114 6.01 11.27 -7.99
CA ARG A 114 6.57 12.40 -8.72
C ARG A 114 7.55 13.21 -7.87
N ALA A 115 7.20 13.51 -6.62
CA ALA A 115 8.08 14.23 -5.70
C ALA A 115 9.32 13.40 -5.33
N ALA A 116 9.20 12.08 -5.23
CA ALA A 116 10.30 11.18 -4.86
C ALA A 116 11.27 10.87 -6.01
N LEU A 117 10.81 10.84 -7.27
CA LEU A 117 11.62 10.41 -8.43
C LEU A 117 13.00 11.09 -8.56
N PRO A 118 13.16 12.42 -8.36
CA PRO A 118 14.48 13.06 -8.44
C PRO A 118 15.50 12.53 -7.42
N HIS A 119 15.02 12.00 -6.30
CA HIS A 119 15.84 11.42 -5.24
C HIS A 119 16.07 9.94 -5.48
N LEU A 120 15.05 9.18 -5.92
CA LEU A 120 15.15 7.76 -6.27
C LEU A 120 16.16 7.52 -7.39
N ARG A 121 16.26 8.41 -8.40
CA ARG A 121 17.27 8.34 -9.47
C ARG A 121 18.71 8.39 -8.97
N LYS A 122 18.94 8.86 -7.75
CA LYS A 122 20.27 8.91 -7.10
C LYS A 122 20.55 7.69 -6.23
N SER A 123 19.55 6.84 -6.03
CA SER A 123 19.66 5.66 -5.18
C SER A 123 20.24 4.47 -5.94
N PRO A 124 21.17 3.70 -5.35
CA PRO A 124 21.66 2.45 -5.93
C PRO A 124 20.68 1.29 -5.76
N ALA A 125 19.56 1.50 -5.02
CA ALA A 125 18.60 0.45 -4.66
C ALA A 125 17.14 0.96 -4.71
N ALA A 126 16.82 1.80 -5.69
CA ALA A 126 15.53 2.46 -5.78
C ALA A 126 14.37 1.49 -5.97
N ALA A 127 13.33 1.65 -5.15
CA ALA A 127 12.09 0.88 -5.27
C ALA A 127 10.84 1.71 -4.93
N ILE A 128 9.78 1.50 -5.69
CA ILE A 128 8.43 1.96 -5.38
C ILE A 128 7.55 0.72 -5.20
N VAL A 129 6.82 0.62 -4.10
CA VAL A 129 5.84 -0.44 -3.85
C VAL A 129 4.48 0.19 -3.59
N ASN A 130 3.50 -0.13 -4.43
CA ASN A 130 2.14 0.38 -4.31
C ASN A 130 1.24 -0.64 -3.60
N THR A 131 0.44 -0.22 -2.63
CA THR A 131 -0.61 -1.05 -2.03
C THR A 131 -1.84 -1.02 -2.93
N CYS A 132 -1.96 -2.05 -3.76
CA CYS A 132 -3.12 -2.30 -4.61
C CYS A 132 -4.22 -3.04 -3.80
N SER A 133 -4.88 -4.03 -4.38
CA SER A 133 -5.90 -4.86 -3.72
C SER A 133 -6.27 -6.04 -4.60
N ILE A 134 -6.79 -7.10 -3.99
CA ILE A 134 -7.53 -8.15 -4.70
C ILE A 134 -8.68 -7.57 -5.55
N ALA A 135 -9.28 -6.47 -5.14
CA ALA A 135 -10.34 -5.78 -5.88
C ALA A 135 -9.91 -5.25 -7.27
N ALA A 136 -8.61 -5.20 -7.55
CA ALA A 136 -8.10 -4.85 -8.88
C ALA A 136 -8.21 -6.01 -9.88
N THR A 137 -8.31 -7.25 -9.41
CA THR A 137 -8.25 -8.47 -10.23
C THR A 137 -9.43 -9.40 -10.03
N ALA A 138 -10.26 -9.16 -9.00
CA ALA A 138 -11.48 -9.93 -8.72
C ALA A 138 -12.66 -8.98 -8.59
N GLY A 139 -13.78 -9.30 -9.26
CA GLY A 139 -15.04 -8.59 -9.12
C GLY A 139 -15.64 -8.86 -7.74
N LEU A 140 -15.71 -7.83 -6.90
CA LEU A 140 -16.31 -7.91 -5.57
C LEU A 140 -17.63 -7.16 -5.53
N PRO A 141 -18.71 -7.76 -4.97
CA PRO A 141 -19.99 -7.07 -4.83
C PRO A 141 -19.84 -5.76 -4.03
N ALA A 142 -20.58 -4.73 -4.41
CA ALA A 142 -20.59 -3.41 -3.79
C ALA A 142 -19.18 -2.79 -3.63
N ARG A 143 -18.34 -2.90 -4.65
CA ARG A 143 -16.96 -2.37 -4.68
C ARG A 143 -16.58 -1.74 -6.03
N VAL A 144 -17.55 -1.22 -6.79
CA VAL A 144 -17.29 -0.71 -8.15
C VAL A 144 -16.26 0.42 -8.12
N LEU A 145 -16.50 1.46 -7.33
CA LEU A 145 -15.60 2.60 -7.20
C LEU A 145 -14.21 2.20 -6.66
N TYR A 146 -14.20 1.43 -5.57
CA TYR A 146 -12.94 0.96 -4.98
C TYR A 146 -12.15 0.07 -5.94
N GLY A 147 -12.83 -0.89 -6.59
CA GLY A 147 -12.22 -1.78 -7.59
C GLY A 147 -11.64 -1.00 -8.77
N ALA A 148 -12.37 -0.01 -9.29
CA ALA A 148 -11.89 0.86 -10.36
C ALA A 148 -10.61 1.62 -9.94
N SER A 149 -10.57 2.21 -8.73
CA SER A 149 -9.38 2.89 -8.23
C SER A 149 -8.18 1.95 -8.08
N LYS A 150 -8.38 0.73 -7.61
CA LYS A 150 -7.31 -0.27 -7.46
C LYS A 150 -6.88 -0.88 -8.80
N GLY A 151 -7.79 -1.02 -9.77
CA GLY A 151 -7.45 -1.33 -11.15
C GLY A 151 -6.55 -0.28 -11.80
N ALA A 152 -6.82 1.01 -11.54
CA ALA A 152 -5.95 2.10 -11.97
C ALA A 152 -4.55 2.01 -11.33
N VAL A 153 -4.45 1.70 -10.02
CA VAL A 153 -3.15 1.49 -9.34
C VAL A 153 -2.38 0.33 -9.95
N LEU A 154 -3.04 -0.79 -10.28
CA LEU A 154 -2.41 -1.94 -10.92
C LEU A 154 -1.82 -1.56 -12.29
N SER A 155 -2.60 -0.91 -13.15
CA SER A 155 -2.16 -0.47 -14.48
C SER A 155 -1.03 0.55 -14.39
N MET A 156 -1.17 1.55 -13.51
CA MET A 156 -0.14 2.57 -13.25
C MET A 156 1.17 1.95 -12.78
N THR A 157 1.13 0.93 -11.93
CA THR A 157 2.32 0.23 -11.43
C THR A 157 3.13 -0.37 -12.59
N MET A 158 2.48 -1.05 -13.52
CA MET A 158 3.14 -1.66 -14.68
C MET A 158 3.72 -0.62 -15.63
N ALA A 159 2.97 0.46 -15.90
CA ALA A 159 3.44 1.55 -16.75
C ALA A 159 4.67 2.24 -16.13
N MET A 160 4.62 2.59 -14.84
CA MET A 160 5.75 3.17 -14.12
C MET A 160 6.97 2.24 -14.10
N ALA A 161 6.76 0.92 -13.97
CA ALA A 161 7.86 -0.03 -14.04
C ALA A 161 8.54 -0.02 -15.42
N ALA A 162 7.76 0.03 -16.50
CA ALA A 162 8.29 0.12 -17.86
C ALA A 162 9.08 1.42 -18.10
N ASP A 163 8.55 2.56 -17.61
CA ASP A 163 9.17 3.87 -17.80
C ASP A 163 10.51 4.00 -17.05
N HIS A 164 10.58 3.48 -15.81
CA HIS A 164 11.68 3.77 -14.89
C HIS A 164 12.70 2.62 -14.71
N LEU A 165 12.47 1.45 -15.31
CA LEU A 165 13.37 0.30 -15.17
C LEU A 165 14.80 0.64 -15.60
N ARG A 166 14.97 1.34 -16.73
CA ARG A 166 16.29 1.75 -17.24
C ARG A 166 16.96 2.85 -16.41
N GLU A 167 16.19 3.51 -15.54
CA GLU A 167 16.70 4.46 -14.55
C GLU A 167 17.13 3.75 -13.24
N GLY A 168 17.04 2.42 -13.19
CA GLY A 168 17.38 1.61 -12.02
C GLY A 168 16.31 1.63 -10.92
N ILE A 169 15.08 2.09 -11.22
CA ILE A 169 13.97 2.15 -10.27
C ILE A 169 13.02 0.99 -10.54
N ARG A 170 12.86 0.10 -9.56
CA ARG A 170 11.87 -0.98 -9.60
C ARG A 170 10.52 -0.47 -9.09
N VAL A 171 9.45 -0.78 -9.81
CA VAL A 171 8.10 -0.45 -9.38
C VAL A 171 7.27 -1.72 -9.36
N ASN A 172 6.62 -1.99 -8.22
CA ASN A 172 5.80 -3.18 -7.99
C ASN A 172 4.55 -2.82 -7.19
N CYS A 173 3.60 -3.74 -7.10
CA CYS A 173 2.52 -3.62 -6.12
C CYS A 173 2.27 -4.94 -5.38
N VAL A 174 1.63 -4.82 -4.23
CA VAL A 174 1.02 -5.94 -3.52
C VAL A 174 -0.49 -5.90 -3.71
N ASN A 175 -1.13 -7.07 -3.84
CA ASN A 175 -2.58 -7.24 -3.90
C ASN A 175 -3.07 -7.96 -2.64
N PRO A 176 -3.30 -7.25 -1.53
CA PRO A 176 -3.85 -7.86 -0.33
C PRO A 176 -5.29 -8.33 -0.56
N GLY A 177 -5.65 -9.46 0.06
CA GLY A 177 -7.03 -9.81 0.33
C GLY A 177 -7.65 -8.91 1.40
N THR A 178 -8.71 -9.36 2.07
CA THR A 178 -9.25 -8.64 3.21
C THR A 178 -8.28 -8.76 4.39
N ALA A 179 -7.63 -7.66 4.73
CA ALA A 179 -6.63 -7.63 5.81
C ALA A 179 -7.25 -7.19 7.14
N ASP A 180 -6.85 -7.84 8.23
CA ASP A 180 -7.30 -7.54 9.60
C ASP A 180 -6.67 -6.23 10.08
N THR A 181 -7.35 -5.13 9.80
CA THR A 181 -6.88 -3.75 10.04
C THR A 181 -7.94 -2.95 10.79
N PRO A 182 -7.56 -1.82 11.41
CA PRO A 182 -8.54 -0.92 12.03
C PRO A 182 -9.65 -0.46 11.08
N TRP A 183 -9.38 -0.41 9.77
CA TRP A 183 -10.42 -0.08 8.79
C TRP A 183 -11.48 -1.20 8.69
N VAL A 184 -11.06 -2.47 8.66
CA VAL A 184 -12.00 -3.60 8.68
C VAL A 184 -12.74 -3.67 10.02
N GLY A 185 -12.06 -3.37 11.14
CA GLY A 185 -12.71 -3.25 12.44
C GLY A 185 -13.89 -2.26 12.42
N ARG A 186 -13.65 -1.04 11.91
CA ARG A 186 -14.73 -0.03 11.76
C ARG A 186 -15.82 -0.43 10.76
N LEU A 187 -15.50 -1.27 9.78
CA LEU A 187 -16.50 -1.82 8.86
C LEU A 187 -17.42 -2.81 9.60
N LEU A 188 -16.84 -3.69 10.40
CA LEU A 188 -17.56 -4.67 11.19
C LEU A 188 -18.45 -4.00 12.27
N GLU A 189 -17.96 -2.96 12.94
CA GLU A 189 -18.72 -2.19 13.92
C GLU A 189 -20.00 -1.56 13.35
N LYS A 190 -20.05 -1.32 12.03
CA LYS A 190 -21.22 -0.77 11.33
C LYS A 190 -22.15 -1.83 10.75
N ALA A 191 -21.76 -3.10 10.76
CA ALA A 191 -22.58 -4.18 10.28
C ALA A 191 -23.74 -4.48 11.24
N GLU A 192 -24.87 -4.92 10.72
CA GLU A 192 -26.02 -5.36 11.51
C GLU A 192 -25.66 -6.56 12.40
N ASP A 193 -24.85 -7.47 11.89
CA ASP A 193 -24.26 -8.60 12.62
C ASP A 193 -22.74 -8.66 12.33
N PRO A 194 -21.91 -8.11 13.25
CA PRO A 194 -20.45 -8.07 13.07
C PRO A 194 -19.79 -9.45 12.97
N GLU A 195 -20.31 -10.47 13.67
CA GLU A 195 -19.74 -11.82 13.65
C GLU A 195 -20.04 -12.53 12.31
N ALA A 196 -21.28 -12.42 11.82
CA ALA A 196 -21.66 -12.95 10.53
C ALA A 196 -20.87 -12.27 9.39
N GLU A 197 -20.73 -10.93 9.45
CA GLU A 197 -19.94 -10.20 8.43
C GLU A 197 -18.46 -10.60 8.48
N ARG A 198 -17.87 -10.74 9.69
CA ARG A 198 -16.49 -11.24 9.82
C ARG A 198 -16.34 -12.61 9.20
N SER A 199 -17.22 -13.54 9.52
CA SER A 199 -17.23 -14.90 8.98
C SER A 199 -17.34 -14.90 7.45
N ALA A 200 -18.19 -14.03 6.89
CA ALA A 200 -18.33 -13.87 5.45
C ALA A 200 -17.05 -13.31 4.78
N LEU A 201 -16.37 -12.37 5.42
CA LEU A 201 -15.09 -11.84 4.95
C LEU A 201 -13.98 -12.90 4.99
N GLU A 202 -13.92 -13.72 6.03
CA GLU A 202 -12.97 -14.82 6.17
C GLU A 202 -13.22 -15.92 5.14
N ALA A 203 -14.48 -16.28 4.93
CA ALA A 203 -14.88 -17.32 3.96
C ALA A 203 -14.57 -16.95 2.50
N ARG A 204 -14.46 -15.66 2.17
CA ARG A 204 -14.04 -15.22 0.82
C ARG A 204 -12.60 -15.62 0.49
N GLN A 205 -11.78 -15.84 1.50
CA GLN A 205 -10.38 -16.18 1.33
C GLN A 205 -10.18 -17.69 1.50
N PRO A 206 -9.69 -18.40 0.48
CA PRO A 206 -9.54 -19.86 0.50
C PRO A 206 -8.83 -20.43 1.74
N HIS A 207 -7.91 -19.67 2.35
CA HIS A 207 -7.24 -20.11 3.58
C HIS A 207 -8.08 -19.93 4.87
N GLY A 208 -9.32 -19.38 4.76
CA GLY A 208 -10.32 -19.36 5.84
C GLY A 208 -10.10 -18.32 6.95
N ARG A 209 -9.33 -17.27 6.73
CA ARG A 209 -9.12 -16.19 7.70
C ARG A 209 -8.82 -14.85 7.02
N LEU A 210 -8.84 -13.76 7.77
CA LEU A 210 -8.32 -12.49 7.29
C LEU A 210 -6.79 -12.55 7.11
N VAL A 211 -6.29 -11.80 6.13
CA VAL A 211 -4.84 -11.60 5.94
C VAL A 211 -4.30 -10.72 7.08
N ARG A 212 -3.18 -11.09 7.67
CA ARG A 212 -2.57 -10.24 8.70
C ARG A 212 -1.75 -9.12 8.06
N PRO A 213 -1.72 -7.92 8.68
CA PRO A 213 -0.90 -6.80 8.20
C PRO A 213 0.59 -7.16 8.08
N ASP A 214 1.12 -7.99 8.97
CA ASP A 214 2.52 -8.43 8.93
C ASP A 214 2.84 -9.33 7.72
N GLU A 215 1.87 -10.09 7.21
CA GLU A 215 2.03 -10.89 6.00
C GLU A 215 2.16 -9.99 4.76
N VAL A 216 1.35 -8.93 4.70
CA VAL A 216 1.46 -7.92 3.63
C VAL A 216 2.77 -7.15 3.75
N ALA A 217 3.15 -6.74 4.96
CA ALA A 217 4.40 -6.05 5.23
C ALA A 217 5.64 -6.87 4.81
N ALA A 218 5.62 -8.19 5.00
CA ALA A 218 6.69 -9.08 4.55
C ALA A 218 6.84 -9.07 3.02
N ALA A 219 5.72 -9.11 2.29
CA ALA A 219 5.70 -9.02 0.83
C ALA A 219 6.19 -7.66 0.32
N VAL A 220 5.72 -6.56 0.94
CA VAL A 220 6.19 -5.20 0.63
C VAL A 220 7.71 -5.10 0.87
N ALA A 221 8.19 -5.60 2.01
CA ALA A 221 9.61 -5.55 2.35
C ALA A 221 10.48 -6.34 1.36
N TYR A 222 10.02 -7.50 0.88
CA TYR A 222 10.69 -8.23 -0.19
C TYR A 222 10.77 -7.38 -1.46
N LEU A 223 9.65 -6.83 -1.94
CA LEU A 223 9.62 -6.04 -3.18
C LEU A 223 10.43 -4.74 -3.08
N ALA A 224 10.53 -4.16 -1.87
CA ALA A 224 11.33 -2.97 -1.60
C ALA A 224 12.83 -3.29 -1.50
N SER A 225 13.19 -4.49 -1.06
CA SER A 225 14.58 -4.92 -0.83
C SER A 225 15.38 -5.04 -2.13
N PRO A 226 16.71 -4.78 -2.10
CA PRO A 226 17.61 -5.12 -3.20
C PRO A 226 17.56 -6.60 -3.64
N ALA A 227 17.13 -7.51 -2.75
CA ALA A 227 16.96 -8.93 -3.08
C ALA A 227 15.93 -9.18 -4.20
N ALA A 228 14.98 -8.24 -4.42
CA ALA A 228 14.01 -8.31 -5.51
C ALA A 228 14.51 -7.69 -6.83
N GLY A 229 15.82 -7.71 -7.08
CA GLY A 229 16.47 -7.05 -8.22
C GLY A 229 15.92 -7.46 -9.60
N SER A 230 15.46 -8.70 -9.74
CA SER A 230 14.85 -9.22 -10.97
C SER A 230 13.32 -9.27 -10.95
N THR A 231 12.68 -8.48 -10.06
CA THR A 231 11.23 -8.47 -9.87
C THR A 231 10.67 -7.07 -10.12
N PRO A 232 10.67 -6.55 -11.35
CA PRO A 232 9.97 -5.31 -11.71
C PRO A 232 8.59 -5.60 -12.30
N GLY A 233 7.63 -4.67 -12.12
CA GLY A 233 6.31 -4.72 -12.74
C GLY A 233 5.39 -5.83 -12.21
N THR A 234 5.70 -6.38 -11.04
CA THR A 234 4.93 -7.47 -10.43
C THR A 234 3.77 -6.97 -9.59
N ALA A 235 2.64 -7.67 -9.67
CA ALA A 235 1.52 -7.60 -8.73
C ALA A 235 1.52 -8.86 -7.85
N LEU A 236 2.06 -8.74 -6.64
CA LEU A 236 2.21 -9.88 -5.74
C LEU A 236 0.94 -10.06 -4.89
N ALA A 237 0.23 -11.16 -5.11
CA ALA A 237 -0.96 -11.50 -4.33
C ALA A 237 -0.58 -11.92 -2.89
N VAL A 238 -1.26 -11.31 -1.91
CA VAL A 238 -1.20 -11.66 -0.48
C VAL A 238 -2.64 -11.76 0.01
N ASP A 239 -3.38 -12.74 -0.49
CA ASP A 239 -4.84 -12.77 -0.47
C ASP A 239 -5.43 -14.12 -0.02
N GLY A 240 -4.61 -14.99 0.56
CA GLY A 240 -5.05 -16.32 0.99
C GLY A 240 -5.51 -17.22 -0.14
N GLY A 241 -5.12 -16.93 -1.39
CA GLY A 241 -5.48 -17.69 -2.58
C GLY A 241 -6.74 -17.20 -3.30
N MET A 242 -7.32 -16.07 -2.87
CA MET A 242 -8.59 -15.55 -3.37
C MET A 242 -8.57 -15.28 -4.89
N GLN A 243 -7.46 -14.76 -5.41
CA GLN A 243 -7.31 -14.48 -6.85
C GLN A 243 -7.24 -15.75 -7.68
N ALA A 244 -6.44 -16.73 -7.26
CA ALA A 244 -6.00 -17.81 -8.14
C ALA A 244 -6.64 -19.17 -7.84
N LEU A 245 -7.03 -19.46 -6.59
CA LEU A 245 -7.45 -20.77 -6.19
C LEU A 245 -8.97 -20.97 -6.33
N ARG A 246 -9.36 -22.18 -6.69
CA ARG A 246 -10.76 -22.66 -6.69
C ARG A 246 -10.76 -23.99 -5.95
N LEU A 247 -11.09 -23.95 -4.66
CA LEU A 247 -11.13 -25.14 -3.82
C LEU A 247 -12.41 -25.94 -4.09
N ARG A 248 -12.32 -27.26 -3.90
CA ARG A 248 -13.52 -28.09 -3.80
C ARG A 248 -14.21 -27.80 -2.45
N PRO A 249 -15.55 -27.93 -2.37
CA PRO A 249 -16.24 -27.87 -1.08
C PRO A 249 -15.57 -28.84 -0.10
N ALA A 250 -15.42 -28.41 1.16
CA ALA A 250 -15.02 -29.32 2.23
C ALA A 250 -16.14 -30.39 2.36
N GLY A 251 -15.76 -31.66 2.29
CA GLY A 251 -16.69 -32.77 2.45
C GLY A 251 -17.18 -32.94 3.87
#